data_fdcae1f15ac0c5587dfa696970d76f24
#
_entry.id   fdcae1f15ac0c5587dfa696970d76f24
#
_cell.length_a   1.000
_cell.length_b   1.000
_cell.length_c   1.000
_cell.angle_alpha   90.00
_cell.angle_beta   90.00
_cell.angle_gamma   90.00
#
_symmetry.space_group_name_H-M   'P 1'
#
loop_
_entity.id
_entity.type
_entity.pdbx_description
1 polymer ?
#
loop_
_entity_poly.entity_id
_entity_poly.type
_entity_poly.pdbx_seq_one_letter_code
_entity_poly.pdbx_strand_id
1 'polypeptide(L)'
;ALKRPIHLALSYDEEVGCLGTQSLINLIKQEIPEPLGVIVGEPTEMRIVTAHKGITHFLTSVYGYEAHSSQQHRGVPAIMYAGRIINWLAERQSKNAEFEDKKSGFEPGYTTLHCGLIKGGTAANICARECTFETDIRTVPGENPEDYLEELQDYIKNTLEPQMKSI
;
A
#
# COMPACT_ATOMS: atom_id res chain seq x y z
N ALA A 1 -23.18 -12.27 38.63
CA ALA A 1 -23.47 -13.08 37.47
C ALA A 1 -23.55 -12.18 36.21
N LEU A 2 -23.03 -12.61 35.09
CA LEU A 2 -23.12 -11.88 33.82
C LEU A 2 -24.60 -11.84 33.39
N LYS A 3 -25.03 -10.68 32.90
CA LYS A 3 -26.39 -10.49 32.36
C LYS A 3 -26.50 -10.90 30.88
N ARG A 4 -25.37 -11.02 30.17
CA ARG A 4 -25.25 -11.44 28.78
C ARG A 4 -24.10 -12.41 28.66
N PRO A 5 -24.13 -13.34 27.70
CA PRO A 5 -23.01 -14.24 27.44
C PRO A 5 -21.80 -13.48 26.90
N ILE A 6 -20.62 -14.04 27.15
CA ILE A 6 -19.38 -13.66 26.49
C ILE A 6 -19.04 -14.78 25.53
N HIS A 7 -18.77 -14.44 24.27
CA HIS A 7 -18.30 -15.35 23.24
C HIS A 7 -16.83 -15.11 23.01
N LEU A 8 -16.03 -16.18 22.97
CA LEU A 8 -14.63 -16.14 22.59
C LEU A 8 -14.52 -16.66 21.17
N ALA A 9 -14.06 -15.80 20.26
CA ALA A 9 -13.86 -16.12 18.87
C ALA A 9 -12.33 -16.15 18.59
N LEU A 10 -11.82 -17.27 18.11
CA LEU A 10 -10.39 -17.46 17.79
C LEU A 10 -10.22 -17.58 16.29
N SER A 11 -9.48 -16.65 15.69
CA SER A 11 -9.09 -16.68 14.29
C SER A 11 -7.67 -17.22 14.13
N TYR A 12 -7.28 -17.46 12.88
CA TYR A 12 -5.94 -17.91 12.48
C TYR A 12 -5.51 -17.15 11.22
N ASP A 13 -4.23 -17.26 10.87
CA ASP A 13 -3.64 -16.61 9.68
C ASP A 13 -3.80 -15.08 9.66
N GLU A 14 -3.73 -14.43 10.83
CA GLU A 14 -3.75 -12.96 10.93
C GLU A 14 -2.56 -12.35 10.15
N GLU A 15 -1.33 -12.86 10.37
CA GLU A 15 -0.07 -12.36 9.81
C GLU A 15 0.05 -12.52 8.27
N VAL A 16 -0.85 -13.28 7.66
CA VAL A 16 -0.90 -13.49 6.21
C VAL A 16 -2.16 -12.91 5.56
N GLY A 17 -2.70 -11.85 6.18
CA GLY A 17 -3.85 -11.09 5.65
C GLY A 17 -5.21 -11.53 6.20
N CYS A 18 -5.26 -12.04 7.42
CA CYS A 18 -6.48 -12.41 8.14
C CYS A 18 -7.35 -13.46 7.40
N LEU A 19 -6.74 -14.38 6.67
CA LEU A 19 -7.46 -15.32 5.78
C LEU A 19 -8.47 -16.19 6.53
N GLY A 20 -8.21 -16.55 7.79
CA GLY A 20 -9.11 -17.33 8.63
C GLY A 20 -10.32 -16.56 9.18
N THR A 21 -10.33 -15.25 9.08
CA THR A 21 -11.35 -14.40 9.74
C THR A 21 -12.71 -14.45 9.04
N GLN A 22 -12.74 -14.52 7.69
CA GLN A 22 -13.99 -14.46 6.94
C GLN A 22 -14.95 -15.62 7.25
N SER A 23 -14.43 -16.85 7.37
CA SER A 23 -15.22 -18.01 7.74
C SER A 23 -15.77 -17.90 9.17
N LEU A 24 -14.95 -17.42 10.10
CA LEU A 24 -15.35 -17.17 11.47
C LEU A 24 -16.46 -16.10 11.57
N ILE A 25 -16.34 -14.99 10.85
CA ILE A 25 -17.36 -13.93 10.80
C ILE A 25 -18.70 -14.49 10.26
N ASN A 26 -18.65 -15.30 9.22
CA ASN A 26 -19.85 -15.91 8.65
C ASN A 26 -20.54 -16.84 9.65
N LEU A 27 -19.77 -17.63 10.40
CA LEU A 27 -20.30 -18.50 11.45
C LEU A 27 -20.91 -17.68 12.60
N ILE A 28 -20.22 -16.66 13.07
CA ILE A 28 -20.70 -15.76 14.13
C ILE A 28 -22.04 -15.14 13.73
N LYS A 29 -22.18 -14.64 12.52
CA LYS A 29 -23.43 -14.05 12.02
C LYS A 29 -24.62 -15.03 11.97
N GLN A 30 -24.34 -16.32 11.82
CA GLN A 30 -25.37 -17.35 11.79
C GLN A 30 -25.76 -17.86 13.17
N GLU A 31 -24.81 -18.01 14.07
CA GLU A 31 -24.95 -18.72 15.34
C GLU A 31 -25.17 -17.79 16.55
N ILE A 32 -24.76 -16.53 16.46
CA ILE A 32 -24.74 -15.62 17.59
C ILE A 32 -25.59 -14.38 17.31
N PRO A 33 -26.46 -13.94 18.27
CA PRO A 33 -27.16 -12.68 18.14
C PRO A 33 -26.17 -11.50 18.03
N GLU A 34 -26.62 -10.40 17.45
CA GLU A 34 -25.81 -9.20 17.29
C GLU A 34 -25.15 -8.82 18.62
N PRO A 35 -23.81 -8.75 18.67
CA PRO A 35 -23.07 -8.44 19.89
C PRO A 35 -23.26 -6.97 20.29
N LEU A 36 -23.28 -6.70 21.59
CA LEU A 36 -23.28 -5.33 22.11
C LEU A 36 -21.98 -4.58 21.78
N GLY A 37 -20.89 -5.30 21.65
CA GLY A 37 -19.58 -4.80 21.29
C GLY A 37 -18.63 -5.96 21.02
N VAL A 38 -17.53 -5.67 20.34
CA VAL A 38 -16.45 -6.61 20.03
C VAL A 38 -15.14 -6.04 20.54
N ILE A 39 -14.34 -6.86 21.20
CA ILE A 39 -12.98 -6.52 21.62
C ILE A 39 -12.04 -7.40 20.79
N VAL A 40 -11.18 -6.77 19.99
CA VAL A 40 -10.14 -7.45 19.25
C VAL A 40 -8.87 -7.48 20.10
N GLY A 41 -8.30 -8.67 20.29
CA GLY A 41 -7.15 -8.89 21.17
C GLY A 41 -5.84 -8.61 20.45
N GLU A 42 -5.45 -7.34 20.38
CA GLU A 42 -4.18 -6.89 19.78
C GLU A 42 -3.21 -6.38 20.87
N PRO A 43 -1.89 -6.40 20.62
CA PRO A 43 -0.88 -5.95 21.59
C PRO A 43 -0.82 -4.41 21.69
N THR A 44 -1.84 -3.80 22.31
CA THR A 44 -2.01 -2.33 22.42
C THR A 44 -1.52 -1.77 23.76
N GLU A 45 -0.72 -2.51 24.54
CA GLU A 45 -0.32 -2.15 25.89
C GLU A 45 -1.53 -1.86 26.81
N MET A 46 -2.62 -2.61 26.65
CA MET A 46 -3.90 -2.42 27.35
C MET A 46 -4.58 -1.08 27.08
N ARG A 47 -4.20 -0.38 26.03
CA ARG A 47 -4.91 0.82 25.58
C ARG A 47 -6.06 0.45 24.67
N ILE A 48 -7.11 1.25 24.69
CA ILE A 48 -8.22 1.10 23.75
C ILE A 48 -7.86 1.82 22.46
N VAL A 49 -7.75 1.06 21.37
CA VAL A 49 -7.59 1.57 20.00
C VAL A 49 -8.92 1.39 19.29
N THR A 50 -9.48 2.46 18.78
CA THR A 50 -10.82 2.47 18.17
C THR A 50 -10.80 2.54 16.66
N ALA A 51 -9.65 2.86 16.06
CA ALA A 51 -9.48 2.96 14.61
C ALA A 51 -8.01 2.82 14.23
N HIS A 52 -7.75 2.47 12.96
CA HIS A 52 -6.44 2.53 12.31
C HIS A 52 -6.60 3.03 10.88
N LYS A 53 -5.50 3.47 10.28
CA LYS A 53 -5.49 3.84 8.86
C LYS A 53 -5.81 2.63 7.98
N GLY A 54 -6.43 2.88 6.84
CA GLY A 54 -6.56 1.87 5.79
C GLY A 54 -5.20 1.38 5.31
N ILE A 55 -5.14 0.17 4.78
CA ILE A 55 -3.91 -0.45 4.29
C ILE A 55 -4.13 -0.92 2.86
N THR A 56 -3.27 -0.49 1.95
CA THR A 56 -3.27 -0.96 0.56
C THR A 56 -1.84 -1.20 0.11
N HIS A 57 -1.56 -2.41 -0.36
CA HIS A 57 -0.27 -2.82 -0.90
C HIS A 57 -0.41 -3.16 -2.38
N PHE A 58 0.55 -2.76 -3.19
CA PHE A 58 0.64 -3.20 -4.57
C PHE A 58 2.08 -3.33 -5.05
N LEU A 59 2.27 -4.24 -6.00
CA LEU A 59 3.53 -4.45 -6.70
C LEU A 59 3.48 -3.70 -8.04
N THR A 60 4.49 -2.88 -8.30
CA THR A 60 4.71 -2.25 -9.60
C THR A 60 5.84 -2.93 -10.32
N SER A 61 5.60 -3.35 -11.57
CA SER A 61 6.61 -3.90 -12.46
C SER A 61 6.83 -2.95 -13.64
N VAL A 62 8.07 -2.50 -13.80
CA VAL A 62 8.48 -1.64 -14.91
C VAL A 62 9.32 -2.48 -15.87
N TYR A 63 8.87 -2.59 -17.09
CA TYR A 63 9.58 -3.31 -18.16
C TYR A 63 10.22 -2.33 -19.11
N GLY A 64 11.51 -2.51 -19.36
CA GLY A 64 12.31 -1.70 -20.23
C GLY A 64 12.98 -2.53 -21.34
N TYR A 65 14.04 -1.98 -21.91
CA TYR A 65 14.84 -2.64 -22.94
C TYR A 65 16.34 -2.50 -22.66
N GLU A 66 17.06 -3.62 -22.71
CA GLU A 66 18.50 -3.66 -22.41
C GLU A 66 19.33 -2.98 -23.49
N ALA A 67 20.29 -2.18 -23.06
CA ALA A 67 21.36 -1.64 -23.88
C ALA A 67 22.60 -1.43 -23.01
N HIS A 68 23.78 -1.34 -23.63
CA HIS A 68 24.98 -0.94 -22.90
C HIS A 68 24.83 0.50 -22.40
N SER A 69 25.27 0.80 -21.17
CA SER A 69 25.11 2.11 -20.53
C SER A 69 25.71 3.28 -21.35
N SER A 70 26.74 3.04 -22.15
CA SER A 70 27.29 4.04 -23.07
C SER A 70 26.40 4.33 -24.30
N GLN A 71 25.38 3.49 -24.53
CA GLN A 71 24.43 3.62 -25.63
C GLN A 71 22.98 3.66 -25.09
N GLN A 72 22.77 4.37 -23.98
CA GLN A 72 21.50 4.42 -23.27
C GLN A 72 20.32 4.87 -24.14
N HIS A 73 20.59 5.67 -25.18
CA HIS A 73 19.58 6.10 -26.16
C HIS A 73 18.97 4.96 -26.99
N ARG A 74 19.53 3.75 -26.92
CA ARG A 74 19.06 2.52 -27.59
C ARG A 74 18.33 1.57 -26.65
N GLY A 75 18.20 1.96 -25.37
CA GLY A 75 17.58 1.15 -24.34
C GLY A 75 16.55 1.92 -23.54
N VAL A 76 15.68 1.19 -22.85
CA VAL A 76 14.68 1.75 -21.91
C VAL A 76 15.08 1.31 -20.49
N PRO A 77 15.73 2.17 -19.69
CA PRO A 77 16.28 1.75 -18.40
C PRO A 77 15.18 1.67 -17.33
N ALA A 78 14.66 0.48 -17.08
CA ALA A 78 13.54 0.24 -16.18
C ALA A 78 13.75 0.82 -14.77
N ILE A 79 14.98 0.73 -14.21
CA ILE A 79 15.29 1.29 -12.89
C ILE A 79 15.11 2.81 -12.87
N MET A 80 15.50 3.52 -13.93
CA MET A 80 15.38 4.98 -14.00
C MET A 80 13.91 5.40 -14.06
N TYR A 81 13.07 4.65 -14.76
CA TYR A 81 11.62 4.90 -14.79
C TYR A 81 10.94 4.52 -13.48
N ALA A 82 11.32 3.40 -12.84
CA ALA A 82 10.87 3.05 -11.50
C ALA A 82 11.21 4.15 -10.48
N GLY A 83 12.44 4.69 -10.55
CA GLY A 83 12.85 5.82 -9.71
C GLY A 83 11.97 7.06 -9.87
N ARG A 84 11.48 7.34 -11.08
CA ARG A 84 10.54 8.46 -11.32
C ARG A 84 9.16 8.21 -10.73
N ILE A 85 8.68 6.97 -10.78
CA ILE A 85 7.43 6.59 -10.12
C ILE A 85 7.58 6.72 -8.60
N ILE A 86 8.68 6.23 -8.03
CA ILE A 86 8.95 6.35 -6.59
C ILE A 86 9.08 7.83 -6.17
N ASN A 87 9.69 8.68 -7.00
CA ASN A 87 9.74 10.11 -6.75
C ASN A 87 8.33 10.74 -6.75
N TRP A 88 7.46 10.33 -7.68
CA TRP A 88 6.07 10.76 -7.70
C TRP A 88 5.34 10.40 -6.39
N LEU A 89 5.55 9.17 -5.87
CA LEU A 89 4.98 8.76 -4.57
C LEU A 89 5.46 9.69 -3.44
N ALA A 90 6.76 10.02 -3.41
CA ALA A 90 7.33 10.91 -2.41
C ALA A 90 6.78 12.34 -2.50
N GLU A 91 6.63 12.88 -3.72
CA GLU A 91 6.03 14.20 -3.94
C GLU A 91 4.54 14.22 -3.56
N ARG A 92 3.81 13.14 -3.87
CA ARG A 92 2.38 13.03 -3.52
C ARG A 92 2.19 12.96 -2.01
N GLN A 93 3.06 12.23 -1.30
CA GLN A 93 3.07 12.21 0.16
C GLN A 93 3.38 13.59 0.74
N SER A 94 4.34 14.31 0.17
CA SER A 94 4.68 15.66 0.63
C SER A 94 3.49 16.61 0.50
N LYS A 95 2.72 16.50 -0.59
CA LYS A 95 1.47 17.25 -0.76
C LYS A 95 0.43 16.89 0.30
N ASN A 96 0.28 15.59 0.63
CA ASN A 96 -0.63 15.17 1.69
C ASN A 96 -0.25 15.78 3.04
N ALA A 97 1.04 15.86 3.33
CA ALA A 97 1.54 16.44 4.59
C ALA A 97 1.23 17.93 4.75
N GLU A 98 1.07 18.68 3.65
CA GLU A 98 0.66 20.11 3.69
C GLU A 98 -0.76 20.28 4.25
N PHE A 99 -1.59 19.24 4.15
CA PHE A 99 -2.99 19.25 4.59
C PHE A 99 -3.22 18.38 5.84
N GLU A 100 -2.18 18.18 6.66
CA GLU A 100 -2.26 17.36 7.86
C GLU A 100 -3.36 17.80 8.82
N ASP A 101 -4.29 16.90 9.14
CA ASP A 101 -5.26 17.09 10.21
C ASP A 101 -4.70 16.60 11.57
N LYS A 102 -4.10 17.50 12.31
CA LYS A 102 -3.56 17.21 13.67
C LYS A 102 -4.63 16.83 14.70
N LYS A 103 -5.91 16.95 14.38
CA LYS A 103 -7.02 16.57 15.25
C LYS A 103 -7.65 15.24 14.86
N SER A 104 -7.19 14.62 13.78
CA SER A 104 -7.72 13.34 13.29
C SER A 104 -7.58 12.18 14.26
N GLY A 105 -6.65 12.27 15.23
CA GLY A 105 -6.28 11.17 16.12
C GLY A 105 -5.29 10.18 15.50
N PHE A 106 -4.86 10.40 14.25
CA PHE A 106 -3.83 9.61 13.56
C PHE A 106 -2.50 10.34 13.54
N GLU A 107 -1.38 9.59 13.56
CA GLU A 107 -0.04 10.15 13.44
C GLU A 107 0.74 9.40 12.34
N PRO A 108 1.12 10.10 11.26
CA PRO A 108 0.70 11.46 10.91
C PRO A 108 -0.78 11.51 10.53
N GLY A 109 -1.40 12.71 10.63
CA GLY A 109 -2.81 12.99 10.33
C GLY A 109 -3.12 13.13 8.83
N TYR A 110 -2.37 12.44 7.98
CA TYR A 110 -2.53 12.41 6.52
C TYR A 110 -2.22 11.02 5.96
N THR A 111 -2.64 10.74 4.73
CA THR A 111 -2.33 9.50 4.02
C THR A 111 -0.87 9.45 3.62
N THR A 112 -0.20 8.34 3.97
CA THR A 112 1.21 8.10 3.65
C THR A 112 1.35 7.14 2.47
N LEU A 113 2.35 7.41 1.61
CA LEU A 113 2.74 6.57 0.50
C LEU A 113 4.22 6.19 0.66
N HIS A 114 4.54 4.90 0.62
CA HIS A 114 5.88 4.42 0.87
C HIS A 114 6.27 3.34 -0.14
N CYS A 115 7.54 3.38 -0.59
CA CYS A 115 8.15 2.29 -1.33
C CYS A 115 9.13 1.57 -0.40
N GLY A 116 8.78 0.36 0.05
CA GLY A 116 9.56 -0.39 1.05
C GLY A 116 10.59 -1.34 0.45
N LEU A 117 10.32 -1.87 -0.74
CA LEU A 117 11.19 -2.82 -1.42
C LEU A 117 11.34 -2.47 -2.89
N ILE A 118 12.55 -2.63 -3.42
CA ILE A 118 12.85 -2.45 -4.84
C ILE A 118 13.88 -3.48 -5.29
N LYS A 119 13.68 -4.07 -6.48
CA LYS A 119 14.61 -4.99 -7.14
C LYS A 119 14.67 -4.68 -8.63
N GLY A 120 15.87 -4.70 -9.21
CA GLY A 120 16.02 -4.47 -10.64
C GLY A 120 17.46 -4.53 -11.13
N GLY A 121 17.60 -4.73 -12.45
CA GLY A 121 18.89 -4.75 -13.13
C GLY A 121 19.68 -6.04 -12.96
N THR A 122 20.68 -6.21 -13.84
CA THR A 122 21.55 -7.38 -13.91
C THR A 122 23.03 -7.03 -13.79
N ALA A 123 23.44 -5.84 -14.28
CA ALA A 123 24.81 -5.36 -14.21
C ALA A 123 24.85 -3.82 -14.25
N ALA A 124 25.87 -3.24 -13.64
CA ALA A 124 26.01 -1.79 -13.53
C ALA A 124 26.14 -1.05 -14.88
N ASN A 125 26.63 -1.73 -15.90
CA ASN A 125 26.84 -1.18 -17.24
C ASN A 125 25.76 -1.58 -18.26
N ILE A 126 24.62 -2.10 -17.81
CA ILE A 126 23.48 -2.48 -18.63
C ILE A 126 22.25 -1.67 -18.21
N CYS A 127 21.52 -1.10 -19.17
CA CYS A 127 20.18 -0.58 -18.94
C CYS A 127 19.28 -1.73 -18.46
N ALA A 128 18.71 -1.60 -17.28
CA ALA A 128 17.88 -2.65 -16.72
C ALA A 128 16.63 -2.88 -17.55
N ARG A 129 16.35 -4.12 -17.92
CA ARG A 129 15.12 -4.50 -18.63
C ARG A 129 13.91 -4.63 -17.73
N GLU A 130 14.13 -4.75 -16.41
CA GLU A 130 13.06 -4.93 -15.43
C GLU A 130 13.45 -4.28 -14.11
N CYS A 131 12.45 -3.68 -13.48
CA CYS A 131 12.53 -3.22 -12.10
C CYS A 131 11.16 -3.41 -11.45
N THR A 132 11.13 -4.02 -10.25
CA THR A 132 9.92 -4.20 -9.45
C THR A 132 10.07 -3.50 -8.12
N PHE A 133 8.99 -2.94 -7.60
CA PHE A 133 8.98 -2.35 -6.27
C PHE A 133 7.59 -2.48 -5.63
N GLU A 134 7.59 -2.52 -4.30
CA GLU A 134 6.39 -2.64 -3.49
C GLU A 134 6.03 -1.30 -2.86
N THR A 135 4.76 -0.92 -3.02
CA THR A 135 4.20 0.30 -2.46
C THR A 135 3.21 -0.02 -1.36
N ASP A 136 3.30 0.71 -0.26
CA ASP A 136 2.37 0.70 0.88
C ASP A 136 1.69 2.07 0.97
N ILE A 137 0.35 2.09 0.94
CA ILE A 137 -0.46 3.28 1.18
C ILE A 137 -1.23 3.09 2.48
N ARG A 138 -1.14 4.07 3.39
CA ARG A 138 -1.89 4.11 4.64
C ARG A 138 -2.85 5.29 4.61
N THR A 139 -4.12 5.02 4.29
CA THR A 139 -5.15 6.05 4.11
C THR A 139 -5.79 6.47 5.43
N VAL A 140 -5.99 7.76 5.60
CA VAL A 140 -6.84 8.29 6.68
C VAL A 140 -8.32 8.10 6.32
N PRO A 141 -9.24 8.08 7.32
CA PRO A 141 -10.67 7.95 7.06
C PRO A 141 -11.20 9.05 6.13
N GLY A 142 -12.03 8.65 5.18
CA GLY A 142 -12.63 9.56 4.19
C GLY A 142 -11.85 9.65 2.88
N GLU A 143 -10.63 9.11 2.81
CA GLU A 143 -9.85 9.00 1.58
C GLU A 143 -9.95 7.59 1.00
N ASN A 144 -9.99 7.49 -0.34
CA ASN A 144 -10.04 6.23 -1.05
C ASN A 144 -8.65 5.93 -1.66
N PRO A 145 -8.03 4.77 -1.38
CA PRO A 145 -6.74 4.42 -1.96
C PRO A 145 -6.77 4.30 -3.49
N GLU A 146 -7.93 3.99 -4.08
CA GLU A 146 -8.09 3.91 -5.54
C GLU A 146 -7.81 5.26 -6.22
N ASP A 147 -8.14 6.38 -5.59
CA ASP A 147 -7.89 7.73 -6.15
C ASP A 147 -6.39 7.95 -6.35
N TYR A 148 -5.55 7.47 -5.42
CA TYR A 148 -4.08 7.51 -5.54
C TYR A 148 -3.56 6.62 -6.67
N LEU A 149 -4.17 5.45 -6.86
CA LEU A 149 -3.82 4.54 -7.95
C LEU A 149 -4.20 5.13 -9.31
N GLU A 150 -5.36 5.76 -9.43
CA GLU A 150 -5.80 6.43 -10.66
C GLU A 150 -4.86 7.60 -11.00
N GLU A 151 -4.53 8.48 -10.04
CA GLU A 151 -3.57 9.57 -10.24
C GLU A 151 -2.19 9.03 -10.70
N LEU A 152 -1.73 7.94 -10.11
CA LEU A 152 -0.46 7.30 -10.48
C LEU A 152 -0.52 6.72 -11.90
N GLN A 153 -1.60 6.03 -12.23
CA GLN A 153 -1.82 5.46 -13.57
C GLN A 153 -1.87 6.55 -14.63
N ASP A 154 -2.51 7.67 -14.35
CA ASP A 154 -2.56 8.82 -15.25
C ASP A 154 -1.16 9.42 -15.47
N TYR A 155 -0.36 9.56 -14.42
CA TYR A 155 1.03 9.99 -14.55
C TYR A 155 1.85 9.03 -15.41
N ILE A 156 1.75 7.73 -15.16
CA ILE A 156 2.45 6.70 -15.94
C ILE A 156 2.04 6.77 -17.41
N LYS A 157 0.74 6.72 -17.68
CA LYS A 157 0.17 6.67 -19.03
C LYS A 157 0.46 7.94 -19.84
N ASN A 158 0.33 9.11 -19.23
CA ASN A 158 0.43 10.38 -19.94
C ASN A 158 1.85 10.94 -19.97
N THR A 159 2.73 10.53 -19.05
CA THR A 159 4.08 11.10 -18.93
C THR A 159 5.19 10.08 -19.19
N LEU A 160 5.12 8.88 -18.60
CA LEU A 160 6.24 7.94 -18.67
C LEU A 160 6.17 7.02 -19.90
N GLU A 161 5.03 6.41 -20.15
CA GLU A 161 4.88 5.48 -21.28
C GLU A 161 5.20 6.11 -22.65
N PRO A 162 4.80 7.36 -22.98
CA PRO A 162 5.19 7.96 -24.24
C PRO A 162 6.70 8.08 -24.41
N GLN A 163 7.42 8.37 -23.32
CA GLN A 163 8.88 8.48 -23.34
C GLN A 163 9.54 7.10 -23.49
N MET A 164 9.00 6.06 -22.83
CA MET A 164 9.49 4.68 -22.94
C MET A 164 9.27 4.10 -24.34
N LYS A 165 8.18 4.49 -25.01
CA LYS A 165 7.81 4.02 -26.36
C LYS A 165 8.50 4.78 -27.49
N SER A 166 9.18 5.89 -27.19
CA SER A 166 9.87 6.72 -28.20
C SER A 166 11.29 6.23 -28.57
N ILE A 167 11.76 5.15 -27.97
CA ILE A 167 13.11 4.58 -28.13
C ILE A 167 13.08 3.38 -29.06
#